data_2f73c9050f649e8c428c2171b74865dc
#
_entry.id   2f73c9050f649e8c428c2171b74865dc
#
_cell.length_a   1.000
_cell.length_b   1.000
_cell.length_c   1.000
_cell.angle_alpha   90.00
_cell.angle_beta   90.00
_cell.angle_gamma   90.00
#
_symmetry.space_group_name_H-M   'P 1'
#
loop_
_entity.id
_entity.type
_entity.pdbx_description
1 polymer ?
#
loop_
_entity_poly.entity_id
_entity_poly.type
_entity_poly.pdbx_seq_one_letter_code
_entity_poly.pdbx_strand_id
1 'polypeptide(L)'
;EAYFKNVDGMVLISTSADKFAPAKYIYLSRNRYFEEKGDKTKYQLFTDRAIYRPGQKVHATAISYIVKKGLDASVPGKSMELKFVLSDANWKQVAEQKVTTDEYGTASVDFELPKEGKTGQYSISVNGTASEYFRVEEYKRPTFEITFPKVNEKYSWGDTVVVKASAKTYAGVPVQGAKVEYKVTRRNQMWWWGVRSADVLVKTDTAVTREDGTFDVEIPLEASTSGNKADMNDFMRIARFFNFDVSAVVTDISGESHEGEMSLPLGTKPTAFSVDMPKRMEADSLKIVTFAYRNASGMPISSKLKYRIDGGDWKEAEANAPVLIKEYAASSSSVSSAQFWKSGVHQLEAICGTDTLQQKFTLFSMKDTHPVEPTTEWYYQTAKTFPRDGKPVYIQVGSSENGAHIVYSIIAGNKLLEKGAWELGDSIVTLPFTYKEEYASGIVLNYSFVKQGKCYTRMMSIARPLPEKKLNIAWKTFRNRLTPGQKEEWTLKITTPDGKPAKAQLMSVLYDKSLDQIAPHSWNFSLGFYQSLPNCYWKHNLTFRSFYLNGVYPTKYYDE
;
A
#
# COMPACT_ATOMS: atom_id res chain seq x y z
N GLU A 1 42.19 -13.15 26.30
CA GLU A 1 42.09 -11.92 25.48
C GLU A 1 41.80 -12.30 24.03
N ALA A 2 40.89 -11.60 23.39
CA ALA A 2 40.55 -11.82 22.00
C ALA A 2 41.14 -10.66 21.17
N TYR A 3 41.89 -11.00 20.13
CA TYR A 3 42.47 -10.02 19.23
C TYR A 3 41.74 -10.06 17.89
N PHE A 4 41.37 -8.89 17.38
CA PHE A 4 40.74 -8.74 16.07
C PHE A 4 41.75 -8.03 15.14
N LYS A 5 42.14 -8.68 14.10
CA LYS A 5 42.96 -8.07 13.04
C LYS A 5 42.24 -8.16 11.71
N ASN A 6 42.01 -7.02 11.07
CA ASN A 6 41.47 -6.95 9.73
C ASN A 6 42.63 -7.00 8.72
N VAL A 7 42.67 -8.03 7.91
CA VAL A 7 43.64 -8.17 6.81
C VAL A 7 42.83 -8.53 5.57
N ASP A 8 42.80 -7.66 4.58
CA ASP A 8 42.16 -7.86 3.27
C ASP A 8 40.70 -8.40 3.31
N GLY A 9 39.88 -7.85 4.22
CA GLY A 9 38.49 -8.24 4.36
C GLY A 9 38.27 -9.50 5.20
N MET A 10 39.29 -10.07 5.80
CA MET A 10 39.18 -11.13 6.78
C MET A 10 39.36 -10.56 8.20
N VAL A 11 38.57 -11.07 9.13
CA VAL A 11 38.77 -10.81 10.57
C VAL A 11 39.38 -12.05 11.19
N LEU A 12 40.63 -11.94 11.63
CA LEU A 12 41.26 -12.98 12.41
C LEU A 12 40.85 -12.81 13.88
N ILE A 13 40.18 -13.79 14.44
CA ILE A 13 39.88 -13.86 15.87
C ILE A 13 40.79 -14.91 16.48
N SER A 14 41.70 -14.46 17.36
CA SER A 14 42.57 -15.35 18.11
C SER A 14 42.26 -15.21 19.60
N THR A 15 42.15 -16.31 20.31
CA THR A 15 41.96 -16.33 21.75
C THR A 15 43.24 -16.89 22.41
N SER A 16 43.81 -16.16 23.36
CA SER A 16 45.10 -16.51 23.98
C SER A 16 45.01 -17.63 25.02
N ALA A 17 43.86 -18.14 25.33
CA ALA A 17 43.64 -19.06 26.45
C ALA A 17 43.33 -20.48 26.01
N ASP A 18 43.80 -20.96 24.84
CA ASP A 18 43.11 -22.10 24.40
C ASP A 18 43.86 -23.27 23.82
N LYS A 19 43.54 -24.37 24.38
CA LYS A 19 43.93 -25.71 23.92
C LYS A 19 43.13 -26.20 22.70
N PHE A 20 42.15 -25.41 22.20
CA PHE A 20 41.18 -25.91 21.23
C PHE A 20 41.18 -25.24 19.87
N ALA A 21 41.91 -24.17 19.65
CA ALA A 21 41.70 -23.47 18.39
C ALA A 21 42.97 -23.16 17.61
N PRO A 22 43.19 -23.85 16.53
CA PRO A 22 43.89 -23.25 15.41
C PRO A 22 43.06 -22.05 14.92
N ALA A 23 43.72 -20.97 14.57
CA ALA A 23 43.08 -19.76 14.04
C ALA A 23 42.10 -20.12 12.94
N LYS A 24 40.81 -19.82 13.14
CA LYS A 24 39.78 -20.01 12.11
C LYS A 24 39.59 -18.70 11.38
N TYR A 25 39.65 -18.76 10.08
CA TYR A 25 39.32 -17.63 9.22
C TYR A 25 37.80 -17.54 9.10
N ILE A 26 37.22 -16.46 9.58
CA ILE A 26 35.82 -16.16 9.35
C ILE A 26 35.76 -15.24 8.14
N TYR A 27 35.26 -15.75 7.03
CA TYR A 27 34.88 -14.90 5.93
C TYR A 27 33.63 -14.12 6.35
N LEU A 28 33.84 -12.89 6.77
CA LEU A 28 32.74 -11.94 6.80
C LEU A 28 32.45 -11.65 5.32
N SER A 29 31.41 -12.28 4.78
CA SER A 29 30.82 -11.76 3.56
C SER A 29 30.40 -10.33 3.91
N ARG A 30 31.25 -9.35 3.60
CA ARG A 30 30.73 -8.03 3.35
C ARG A 30 29.66 -8.29 2.28
N ASN A 31 28.40 -8.12 2.63
CA ASN A 31 27.48 -7.59 1.65
C ASN A 31 28.15 -6.29 1.24
N ARG A 32 29.01 -6.37 0.24
CA ARG A 32 29.37 -5.18 -0.51
C ARG A 32 28.02 -4.73 -1.01
N TYR A 33 27.42 -3.77 -0.34
CA TYR A 33 26.60 -2.83 -1.05
C TYR A 33 27.55 -2.33 -2.11
N PHE A 34 27.46 -2.92 -3.29
CA PHE A 34 28.12 -2.37 -4.44
C PHE A 34 27.52 -0.98 -4.52
N GLU A 35 28.28 0.03 -4.13
CA GLU A 35 27.94 1.37 -4.53
C GLU A 35 27.76 1.27 -6.03
N GLU A 36 26.52 1.36 -6.47
CA GLU A 36 26.20 1.27 -7.87
C GLU A 36 26.97 2.39 -8.57
N LYS A 37 28.06 2.01 -9.20
CA LYS A 37 28.93 2.93 -9.90
C LYS A 37 28.28 3.22 -11.24
N GLY A 38 27.70 4.43 -11.39
CA GLY A 38 27.23 4.93 -12.66
C GLY A 38 25.70 5.01 -12.81
N ASP A 39 25.31 5.51 -13.95
CA ASP A 39 23.91 5.62 -14.38
C ASP A 39 23.36 4.23 -14.73
N LYS A 40 22.05 4.01 -14.48
CA LYS A 40 21.37 2.77 -14.84
C LYS A 40 20.32 3.00 -15.88
N THR A 41 20.41 2.31 -17.00
CA THR A 41 19.34 2.25 -17.97
C THR A 41 18.28 1.27 -17.51
N LYS A 42 17.03 1.70 -17.53
CA LYS A 42 15.84 0.89 -17.23
C LYS A 42 14.85 0.96 -18.37
N TYR A 43 14.03 -0.07 -18.46
CA TYR A 43 12.99 -0.19 -19.47
C TYR A 43 11.66 -0.50 -18.79
N GLN A 44 10.59 0.08 -19.33
CA GLN A 44 9.21 -0.31 -19.07
C GLN A 44 8.60 -0.73 -20.40
N LEU A 45 7.91 -1.86 -20.39
CA LEU A 45 7.31 -2.42 -21.59
C LEU A 45 5.80 -2.57 -21.39
N PHE A 46 5.04 -2.28 -22.42
CA PHE A 46 3.59 -2.29 -22.42
C PHE A 46 3.07 -2.96 -23.68
N THR A 47 1.96 -3.68 -23.55
CA THR A 47 1.16 -4.18 -24.67
C THR A 47 -0.21 -3.50 -24.71
N ASP A 48 -0.88 -3.52 -25.84
CA ASP A 48 -2.21 -2.94 -25.96
C ASP A 48 -3.32 -3.76 -25.29
N ARG A 49 -3.09 -5.05 -25.03
CA ARG A 49 -4.04 -5.95 -24.37
C ARG A 49 -3.31 -7.08 -23.64
N ALA A 50 -4.03 -7.75 -22.73
CA ALA A 50 -3.52 -8.91 -22.00
C ALA A 50 -3.83 -10.25 -22.69
N ILE A 51 -4.72 -10.26 -23.70
CA ILE A 51 -5.12 -11.47 -24.43
C ILE A 51 -5.33 -11.20 -25.93
N TYR A 52 -4.92 -12.15 -26.74
CA TYR A 52 -5.02 -12.12 -28.20
C TYR A 52 -5.46 -13.46 -28.73
N ARG A 53 -6.02 -13.47 -29.95
CA ARG A 53 -6.19 -14.69 -30.74
C ARG A 53 -4.96 -14.97 -31.60
N PRO A 54 -4.69 -16.22 -31.98
CA PRO A 54 -3.72 -16.53 -33.01
C PRO A 54 -3.95 -15.69 -34.29
N GLY A 55 -2.87 -15.23 -34.89
CA GLY A 55 -2.92 -14.39 -36.07
C GLY A 55 -3.24 -12.90 -35.84
N GLN A 56 -3.54 -12.49 -34.61
CA GLN A 56 -3.72 -11.08 -34.28
C GLN A 56 -2.39 -10.34 -34.15
N LYS A 57 -2.46 -9.03 -34.24
CA LYS A 57 -1.32 -8.13 -34.06
C LYS A 57 -1.24 -7.69 -32.61
N VAL A 58 -0.05 -7.73 -32.04
CA VAL A 58 0.30 -7.20 -30.73
C VAL A 58 1.04 -5.88 -30.94
N HIS A 59 0.52 -4.81 -30.38
CA HIS A 59 1.21 -3.53 -30.32
C HIS A 59 1.99 -3.45 -29.02
N ALA A 60 3.31 -3.31 -29.10
CA ALA A 60 4.17 -3.22 -27.92
C ALA A 60 4.95 -1.91 -27.94
N THR A 61 4.99 -1.24 -26.79
CA THR A 61 5.72 0.02 -26.62
C THR A 61 6.66 -0.08 -25.43
N ALA A 62 7.92 0.26 -25.63
CA ALA A 62 8.91 0.35 -24.55
C ALA A 62 9.29 1.80 -24.28
N ILE A 63 9.43 2.13 -23.02
CA ILE A 63 10.00 3.39 -22.53
C ILE A 63 11.36 3.09 -21.92
N SER A 64 12.41 3.64 -22.48
CA SER A 64 13.77 3.59 -21.97
C SER A 64 14.08 4.86 -21.19
N TYR A 65 14.63 4.71 -20.00
CA TYR A 65 15.06 5.84 -19.19
C TYR A 65 16.34 5.53 -18.41
N ILE A 66 17.12 6.58 -18.17
CA ILE A 66 18.40 6.49 -17.46
C ILE A 66 18.21 7.10 -16.08
N VAL A 67 18.35 6.28 -15.06
CA VAL A 67 18.39 6.73 -13.66
C VAL A 67 19.79 7.23 -13.36
N LYS A 68 19.91 8.53 -13.09
CA LYS A 68 21.18 9.18 -12.79
C LYS A 68 21.64 8.88 -11.38
N LYS A 69 22.91 8.50 -11.22
CA LYS A 69 23.50 8.27 -9.89
C LYS A 69 23.44 9.54 -9.04
N GLY A 70 22.95 9.38 -7.80
CA GLY A 70 22.90 10.47 -6.80
C GLY A 70 21.88 11.57 -7.10
N LEU A 71 21.13 11.45 -8.18
CA LEU A 71 20.03 12.34 -8.52
C LEU A 71 18.71 11.56 -8.49
N ASP A 72 17.69 12.16 -7.88
CA ASP A 72 16.32 11.64 -8.00
C ASP A 72 15.73 12.03 -9.35
N ALA A 73 16.51 11.88 -10.39
CA ALA A 73 16.16 12.26 -11.74
C ALA A 73 16.37 11.09 -12.66
N SER A 74 15.36 10.81 -13.47
CA SER A 74 15.50 10.00 -14.65
C SER A 74 15.47 10.90 -15.87
N VAL A 75 16.27 10.58 -16.86
CA VAL A 75 16.24 11.24 -18.16
C VAL A 75 15.82 10.22 -19.23
N PRO A 76 15.13 10.64 -20.32
CA PRO A 76 14.80 9.75 -21.41
C PRO A 76 16.05 9.07 -21.99
N GLY A 77 15.97 7.80 -22.28
CA GLY A 77 17.01 7.05 -23.03
C GLY A 77 16.86 7.29 -24.52
N LYS A 78 17.30 8.47 -24.98
CA LYS A 78 17.16 8.91 -26.38
C LYS A 78 18.12 8.20 -27.31
N SER A 79 17.69 7.97 -28.55
CA SER A 79 18.52 7.42 -29.62
C SER A 79 19.22 6.10 -29.25
N MET A 80 18.53 5.28 -28.43
CA MET A 80 19.02 3.96 -28.03
C MET A 80 18.40 2.89 -28.93
N GLU A 81 19.20 1.98 -29.45
CA GLU A 81 18.67 0.79 -30.14
C GLU A 81 18.09 -0.17 -29.11
N LEU A 82 16.81 -0.49 -29.25
CA LEU A 82 16.10 -1.48 -28.46
C LEU A 82 15.82 -2.72 -29.31
N LYS A 83 16.19 -3.86 -28.78
CA LYS A 83 15.93 -5.17 -29.37
C LYS A 83 14.68 -5.76 -28.70
N PHE A 84 13.60 -5.85 -29.44
CA PHE A 84 12.36 -6.51 -29.00
C PHE A 84 12.36 -7.96 -29.49
N VAL A 85 12.04 -8.89 -28.60
CA VAL A 85 11.96 -10.32 -28.91
C VAL A 85 10.61 -10.85 -28.47
N LEU A 86 9.85 -11.41 -29.42
CA LEU A 86 8.62 -12.14 -29.15
C LEU A 86 8.95 -13.62 -28.92
N SER A 87 8.46 -14.20 -27.83
CA SER A 87 8.59 -15.61 -27.49
C SER A 87 7.23 -16.28 -27.32
N ASP A 88 7.10 -17.52 -27.76
CA ASP A 88 5.90 -18.33 -27.65
C ASP A 88 5.71 -18.95 -26.25
N ALA A 89 4.65 -19.76 -26.10
CA ALA A 89 4.33 -20.46 -24.84
C ALA A 89 5.37 -21.50 -24.40
N ASN A 90 6.32 -21.87 -25.27
CA ASN A 90 7.46 -22.74 -24.97
C ASN A 90 8.76 -21.96 -24.76
N TRP A 91 8.68 -20.62 -24.63
CA TRP A 91 9.83 -19.72 -24.53
C TRP A 91 10.74 -19.70 -25.77
N LYS A 92 10.25 -20.21 -26.88
CA LYS A 92 10.97 -20.17 -28.16
C LYS A 92 10.79 -18.79 -28.80
N GLN A 93 11.88 -18.20 -29.26
CA GLN A 93 11.82 -16.96 -30.03
C GLN A 93 11.04 -17.18 -31.33
N VAL A 94 10.02 -16.34 -31.54
CA VAL A 94 9.16 -16.34 -32.73
C VAL A 94 9.56 -15.24 -33.69
N ALA A 95 9.82 -14.04 -33.15
CA ALA A 95 10.18 -12.87 -33.93
C ALA A 95 11.10 -11.92 -33.16
N GLU A 96 11.79 -11.08 -33.89
CA GLU A 96 12.69 -10.05 -33.34
C GLU A 96 12.58 -8.79 -34.18
N GLN A 97 12.59 -7.62 -33.51
CA GLN A 97 12.67 -6.33 -34.17
C GLN A 97 13.63 -5.42 -33.39
N LYS A 98 14.33 -4.56 -34.12
CA LYS A 98 15.21 -3.53 -33.56
C LYS A 98 14.70 -2.15 -33.96
N VAL A 99 14.53 -1.28 -32.97
CA VAL A 99 14.00 0.08 -33.16
C VAL A 99 14.76 1.05 -32.28
N THR A 100 15.03 2.23 -32.79
CA THR A 100 15.69 3.31 -32.07
C THR A 100 14.66 4.16 -31.34
N THR A 101 14.93 4.50 -30.07
CA THR A 101 14.05 5.35 -29.26
C THR A 101 14.06 6.80 -29.74
N ASP A 102 12.91 7.46 -29.58
CA ASP A 102 12.70 8.87 -29.88
C ASP A 102 13.26 9.82 -28.80
N GLU A 103 12.91 11.11 -28.88
CA GLU A 103 13.34 12.13 -27.93
C GLU A 103 12.78 11.94 -26.51
N TYR A 104 11.73 11.14 -26.33
CA TYR A 104 11.13 10.78 -25.04
C TYR A 104 11.65 9.44 -24.49
N GLY A 105 12.52 8.77 -25.25
CA GLY A 105 13.02 7.45 -24.90
C GLY A 105 12.06 6.31 -25.25
N THR A 106 11.10 6.56 -26.16
CA THR A 106 10.04 5.61 -26.51
C THR A 106 10.34 4.94 -27.85
N ALA A 107 10.06 3.65 -27.93
CA ALA A 107 10.07 2.87 -29.17
C ALA A 107 8.87 1.93 -29.20
N SER A 108 8.23 1.79 -30.35
CA SER A 108 7.06 0.91 -30.53
C SER A 108 7.28 -0.06 -31.67
N VAL A 109 6.76 -1.27 -31.52
CA VAL A 109 6.81 -2.33 -32.51
C VAL A 109 5.47 -3.04 -32.62
N ASP A 110 5.22 -3.63 -33.78
CA ASP A 110 4.07 -4.47 -34.05
C ASP A 110 4.54 -5.89 -34.34
N PHE A 111 3.99 -6.88 -33.63
CA PHE A 111 4.23 -8.29 -33.91
C PHE A 111 2.95 -8.97 -34.39
N GLU A 112 3.01 -9.68 -35.49
CA GLU A 112 1.94 -10.60 -35.89
C GLU A 112 2.13 -11.95 -35.19
N LEU A 113 1.12 -12.38 -34.46
CA LEU A 113 1.15 -13.67 -33.80
C LEU A 113 0.99 -14.82 -34.82
N PRO A 114 1.65 -15.95 -34.64
CA PRO A 114 1.47 -17.11 -35.48
C PRO A 114 -0.01 -17.50 -35.55
N LYS A 115 -0.52 -17.79 -36.74
CA LYS A 115 -1.89 -18.32 -36.93
C LYS A 115 -1.99 -19.76 -36.43
N GLU A 116 -0.92 -20.52 -36.63
CA GLU A 116 -0.76 -21.88 -36.16
C GLU A 116 0.34 -21.87 -35.09
N GLY A 117 0.06 -22.42 -33.94
CA GLY A 117 0.99 -22.43 -32.83
C GLY A 117 0.35 -22.88 -31.53
N LYS A 118 1.16 -23.12 -30.53
CA LYS A 118 0.66 -23.48 -29.21
C LYS A 118 0.04 -22.28 -28.54
N THR A 119 -1.19 -22.40 -28.09
CA THR A 119 -1.84 -21.43 -27.21
C THR A 119 -1.19 -21.40 -25.83
N GLY A 120 -1.34 -20.31 -25.10
CA GLY A 120 -0.81 -20.14 -23.75
C GLY A 120 -0.16 -18.77 -23.52
N GLN A 121 0.76 -18.71 -22.59
CA GLN A 121 1.44 -17.48 -22.20
C GLN A 121 2.60 -17.17 -23.16
N TYR A 122 2.50 -16.07 -23.86
CA TYR A 122 3.53 -15.46 -24.69
C TYR A 122 4.20 -14.31 -23.95
N SER A 123 5.36 -13.91 -24.42
CA SER A 123 6.07 -12.74 -23.88
C SER A 123 6.74 -11.93 -24.95
N ILE A 124 6.83 -10.61 -24.71
CA ILE A 124 7.75 -9.72 -25.41
C ILE A 124 8.80 -9.27 -24.42
N SER A 125 10.06 -9.30 -24.80
CA SER A 125 11.17 -8.79 -24.00
C SER A 125 11.93 -7.69 -24.72
N VAL A 126 12.52 -6.75 -23.94
CA VAL A 126 13.38 -5.68 -24.45
C VAL A 126 14.77 -5.84 -23.87
N ASN A 127 15.77 -5.94 -24.75
CA ASN A 127 17.18 -6.11 -24.39
C ASN A 127 17.45 -7.21 -23.35
N GLY A 128 16.55 -8.21 -23.25
CA GLY A 128 16.65 -9.32 -22.30
C GLY A 128 16.48 -8.92 -20.81
N THR A 129 16.03 -7.69 -20.51
CA THR A 129 15.95 -7.16 -19.14
C THR A 129 14.54 -6.79 -18.67
N ALA A 130 13.66 -6.39 -19.58
CA ALA A 130 12.25 -6.11 -19.29
C ALA A 130 11.39 -7.04 -20.13
N SER A 131 10.34 -7.61 -19.54
CA SER A 131 9.41 -8.51 -20.23
C SER A 131 7.98 -8.18 -19.84
N GLU A 132 7.08 -8.27 -20.82
CA GLU A 132 5.64 -8.19 -20.66
C GLU A 132 5.03 -9.50 -21.13
N TYR A 133 4.02 -9.98 -20.40
CA TYR A 133 3.38 -11.27 -20.61
C TYR A 133 1.93 -11.07 -21.01
N PHE A 134 1.47 -11.87 -21.98
CA PHE A 134 0.09 -11.87 -22.44
C PHE A 134 -0.33 -13.29 -22.84
N ARG A 135 -1.63 -13.51 -22.96
CA ARG A 135 -2.19 -14.81 -23.34
C ARG A 135 -2.53 -14.86 -24.82
N VAL A 136 -2.28 -15.97 -25.45
CA VAL A 136 -2.73 -16.26 -26.82
C VAL A 136 -3.65 -17.46 -26.78
N GLU A 137 -4.93 -17.25 -27.04
CA GLU A 137 -5.98 -18.28 -26.93
C GLU A 137 -7.11 -18.01 -27.91
N GLU A 138 -7.77 -19.11 -28.33
CA GLU A 138 -9.07 -18.99 -29.00
C GLU A 138 -10.14 -18.71 -27.94
N TYR A 139 -10.71 -17.52 -27.95
CA TYR A 139 -11.73 -17.13 -27.01
C TYR A 139 -12.97 -16.59 -27.70
N LYS A 140 -14.13 -16.85 -27.13
CA LYS A 140 -15.39 -16.15 -27.48
C LYS A 140 -15.48 -14.88 -26.64
N ARG A 141 -15.76 -13.74 -27.27
CA ARG A 141 -15.94 -12.49 -26.50
C ARG A 141 -17.19 -12.59 -25.64
N PRO A 142 -17.10 -12.29 -24.36
CA PRO A 142 -18.28 -12.16 -23.51
C PRO A 142 -19.23 -11.09 -24.05
N THR A 143 -20.52 -11.38 -24.05
CA THR A 143 -21.53 -10.44 -24.54
C THR A 143 -22.15 -9.61 -23.43
N PHE A 144 -22.14 -10.11 -22.18
CA PHE A 144 -22.69 -9.44 -21.01
C PHE A 144 -21.81 -9.61 -19.77
N GLU A 145 -22.06 -8.79 -18.78
CA GLU A 145 -21.41 -8.84 -17.46
C GLU A 145 -22.45 -8.94 -16.34
N ILE A 146 -22.05 -9.51 -15.22
CA ILE A 146 -22.85 -9.57 -13.99
C ILE A 146 -22.24 -8.58 -13.01
N THR A 147 -23.08 -7.73 -12.44
CA THR A 147 -22.67 -6.73 -11.47
C THR A 147 -23.47 -6.84 -10.18
N PHE A 148 -22.75 -6.78 -9.06
CA PHE A 148 -23.32 -6.71 -7.73
C PHE A 148 -23.19 -5.28 -7.19
N PRO A 149 -24.25 -4.68 -6.64
CA PRO A 149 -24.17 -3.40 -5.98
C PRO A 149 -23.43 -3.54 -4.65
N LYS A 150 -22.87 -2.44 -4.18
CA LYS A 150 -22.33 -2.38 -2.83
C LYS A 150 -23.45 -2.36 -1.82
N VAL A 151 -23.35 -3.18 -0.77
CA VAL A 151 -24.29 -3.20 0.34
C VAL A 151 -23.96 -2.07 1.30
N ASN A 152 -24.82 -1.05 1.35
CA ASN A 152 -24.63 0.13 2.20
C ASN A 152 -25.49 0.08 3.48
N GLU A 153 -26.36 -0.91 3.61
CA GLU A 153 -27.25 -1.09 4.74
C GLU A 153 -26.52 -1.74 5.92
N LYS A 154 -27.08 -1.56 7.11
CA LYS A 154 -26.66 -2.31 8.30
C LYS A 154 -27.19 -3.72 8.21
N TYR A 155 -26.39 -4.68 8.57
CA TYR A 155 -26.79 -6.07 8.70
C TYR A 155 -26.03 -6.74 9.85
N SER A 156 -26.66 -7.73 10.40
CA SER A 156 -26.22 -8.45 11.61
C SER A 156 -26.27 -9.95 11.38
N TRP A 157 -25.65 -10.67 12.27
CA TRP A 157 -25.77 -12.11 12.35
C TRP A 157 -27.24 -12.53 12.56
N GLY A 158 -27.71 -13.46 11.74
CA GLY A 158 -29.11 -13.92 11.71
C GLY A 158 -29.99 -13.21 10.72
N ASP A 159 -29.50 -12.11 10.09
CA ASP A 159 -30.24 -11.45 9.01
C ASP A 159 -30.13 -12.21 7.70
N THR A 160 -31.09 -11.99 6.80
CA THR A 160 -30.95 -12.35 5.39
C THR A 160 -30.78 -11.07 4.58
N VAL A 161 -29.60 -10.90 3.99
CA VAL A 161 -29.32 -9.77 3.10
C VAL A 161 -29.76 -10.13 1.68
N VAL A 162 -30.62 -9.31 1.09
CA VAL A 162 -31.05 -9.48 -0.31
C VAL A 162 -30.30 -8.50 -1.19
N VAL A 163 -29.47 -9.01 -2.09
CA VAL A 163 -28.69 -8.20 -3.02
C VAL A 163 -29.32 -8.25 -4.40
N LYS A 164 -29.72 -7.09 -4.91
CA LYS A 164 -30.27 -6.94 -6.26
C LYS A 164 -29.14 -6.83 -7.29
N ALA A 165 -28.69 -7.97 -7.80
CA ALA A 165 -27.66 -8.05 -8.85
C ALA A 165 -28.27 -7.74 -10.23
N SER A 166 -27.42 -7.50 -11.23
CA SER A 166 -27.86 -7.26 -12.60
C SER A 166 -26.96 -7.91 -13.63
N ALA A 167 -27.56 -8.47 -14.67
CA ALA A 167 -26.91 -8.95 -15.87
C ALA A 167 -27.25 -8.03 -17.05
N LYS A 168 -26.23 -7.41 -17.65
CA LYS A 168 -26.38 -6.46 -18.76
C LYS A 168 -25.30 -6.68 -19.79
N THR A 169 -25.66 -6.50 -21.05
CA THR A 169 -24.64 -6.45 -22.10
C THR A 169 -23.70 -5.27 -21.89
N TYR A 170 -22.53 -5.29 -22.49
CA TYR A 170 -21.59 -4.15 -22.43
C TYR A 170 -22.15 -2.88 -23.07
N ALA A 171 -23.16 -2.99 -23.93
CA ALA A 171 -23.93 -1.87 -24.44
C ALA A 171 -25.00 -1.35 -23.44
N GLY A 172 -25.15 -2.00 -22.29
CA GLY A 172 -26.11 -1.63 -21.25
C GLY A 172 -27.51 -2.20 -21.44
N VAL A 173 -27.72 -3.09 -22.42
CA VAL A 173 -29.00 -3.76 -22.66
C VAL A 173 -29.20 -4.84 -21.60
N PRO A 174 -30.38 -4.90 -20.92
CA PRO A 174 -30.68 -5.96 -19.96
C PRO A 174 -30.67 -7.35 -20.58
N VAL A 175 -30.10 -8.33 -19.87
CA VAL A 175 -30.24 -9.75 -20.22
C VAL A 175 -31.47 -10.27 -19.52
N GLN A 176 -32.55 -10.47 -20.29
CA GLN A 176 -33.86 -10.84 -19.78
C GLN A 176 -34.07 -12.35 -19.86
N GLY A 177 -34.81 -12.92 -18.89
CA GLY A 177 -35.20 -14.33 -18.91
C GLY A 177 -34.03 -15.32 -18.79
N ALA A 178 -32.87 -14.86 -18.43
CA ALA A 178 -31.69 -15.70 -18.23
C ALA A 178 -31.80 -16.51 -16.94
N LYS A 179 -31.40 -17.77 -16.99
CA LYS A 179 -31.29 -18.63 -15.81
C LYS A 179 -30.13 -18.20 -14.95
N VAL A 180 -30.36 -18.04 -13.66
CA VAL A 180 -29.34 -17.74 -12.66
C VAL A 180 -29.21 -18.90 -11.70
N GLU A 181 -28.02 -19.38 -11.47
CA GLU A 181 -27.68 -20.36 -10.44
C GLU A 181 -26.67 -19.71 -9.52
N TYR A 182 -26.97 -19.58 -8.23
CA TYR A 182 -26.05 -18.97 -7.31
C TYR A 182 -25.77 -19.81 -6.07
N LYS A 183 -24.62 -19.59 -5.52
CA LYS A 183 -24.09 -20.28 -4.35
C LYS A 183 -23.54 -19.25 -3.36
N VAL A 184 -23.91 -19.42 -2.08
CA VAL A 184 -23.38 -18.64 -0.97
C VAL A 184 -22.50 -19.55 -0.11
N THR A 185 -21.25 -19.19 0.07
CA THR A 185 -20.30 -19.91 0.93
C THR A 185 -19.81 -18.99 2.04
N ARG A 186 -19.72 -19.52 3.24
CA ARG A 186 -19.15 -18.81 4.37
C ARG A 186 -17.70 -19.22 4.56
N ARG A 187 -16.82 -18.24 4.57
CA ARG A 187 -15.40 -18.39 4.86
C ARG A 187 -15.06 -17.75 6.18
N ASN A 188 -14.31 -18.45 7.03
CA ASN A 188 -13.81 -17.89 8.27
C ASN A 188 -12.50 -17.16 7.98
N GLN A 189 -12.41 -15.87 8.32
CA GLN A 189 -11.15 -15.15 8.33
C GLN A 189 -10.51 -15.25 9.72
N MET A 190 -9.55 -16.14 9.86
CA MET A 190 -8.64 -16.13 11.02
C MET A 190 -7.39 -15.34 10.63
N TRP A 191 -7.17 -14.20 11.27
CA TRP A 191 -6.06 -13.29 11.00
C TRP A 191 -4.69 -13.80 11.49
N TRP A 192 -4.68 -14.88 12.26
CA TRP A 192 -3.46 -15.42 12.89
C TRP A 192 -3.25 -16.88 12.43
N TRP A 193 -2.11 -17.16 11.77
CA TRP A 193 -1.63 -18.51 11.46
C TRP A 193 -2.27 -19.30 10.32
N GLY A 194 -2.49 -18.77 9.16
CA GLY A 194 -2.58 -19.59 7.92
C GLY A 194 -3.50 -20.83 7.90
N VAL A 195 -4.26 -21.09 8.95
CA VAL A 195 -5.22 -22.18 9.01
C VAL A 195 -6.48 -21.74 8.31
N ARG A 196 -6.64 -22.12 7.05
CA ARG A 196 -7.90 -21.99 6.34
C ARG A 196 -8.84 -23.06 6.91
N SER A 197 -9.90 -22.65 7.59
CA SER A 197 -11.01 -23.58 7.81
C SER A 197 -11.70 -23.83 6.46
N ALA A 198 -12.26 -25.03 6.28
CA ALA A 198 -12.99 -25.36 5.08
C ALA A 198 -14.15 -24.36 4.86
N ASP A 199 -14.36 -23.96 3.61
CA ASP A 199 -15.49 -23.14 3.21
C ASP A 199 -16.79 -23.91 3.49
N VAL A 200 -17.76 -23.27 4.13
CA VAL A 200 -19.04 -23.89 4.47
C VAL A 200 -20.09 -23.40 3.48
N LEU A 201 -20.72 -24.31 2.79
CA LEU A 201 -21.86 -24.02 1.93
C LEU A 201 -23.05 -23.58 2.80
N VAL A 202 -23.55 -22.36 2.57
CA VAL A 202 -24.69 -21.79 3.30
C VAL A 202 -25.97 -21.96 2.51
N LYS A 203 -25.98 -21.62 1.22
CA LYS A 203 -27.14 -21.68 0.34
C LYS A 203 -26.74 -21.95 -1.11
N THR A 204 -27.56 -22.72 -1.80
CA THR A 204 -27.63 -22.74 -3.27
C THR A 204 -29.04 -22.48 -3.68
N ASP A 205 -29.23 -21.66 -4.70
CA ASP A 205 -30.58 -21.33 -5.18
C ASP A 205 -30.53 -20.94 -6.65
N THR A 206 -31.71 -20.77 -7.25
CA THR A 206 -31.90 -20.36 -8.64
C THR A 206 -32.81 -19.15 -8.73
N ALA A 207 -32.57 -18.31 -9.72
CA ALA A 207 -33.40 -17.18 -10.06
C ALA A 207 -33.53 -17.03 -11.58
N VAL A 208 -34.34 -16.10 -12.02
CA VAL A 208 -34.46 -15.72 -13.44
C VAL A 208 -34.31 -14.20 -13.51
N THR A 209 -33.54 -13.70 -14.47
CA THR A 209 -33.39 -12.26 -14.66
C THR A 209 -34.71 -11.63 -15.13
N ARG A 210 -35.07 -10.49 -14.56
CA ARG A 210 -36.24 -9.69 -14.88
C ARG A 210 -36.09 -8.94 -16.21
N GLU A 211 -37.11 -8.22 -16.62
CA GLU A 211 -37.09 -7.38 -17.84
C GLU A 211 -35.96 -6.31 -17.79
N ASP A 212 -35.64 -5.80 -16.62
CA ASP A 212 -34.53 -4.84 -16.42
C ASP A 212 -33.14 -5.51 -16.26
N GLY A 213 -33.07 -6.83 -16.42
CA GLY A 213 -31.86 -7.65 -16.25
C GLY A 213 -31.49 -7.90 -14.80
N THR A 214 -32.32 -7.50 -13.84
CA THR A 214 -32.00 -7.70 -12.42
C THR A 214 -32.48 -9.05 -11.89
N PHE A 215 -31.80 -9.54 -10.84
CA PHE A 215 -32.21 -10.71 -10.07
C PHE A 215 -31.77 -10.54 -8.60
N ASP A 216 -32.49 -11.19 -7.71
CA ASP A 216 -32.20 -11.12 -6.29
C ASP A 216 -31.32 -12.30 -5.86
N VAL A 217 -30.37 -12.02 -5.03
CA VAL A 217 -29.52 -13.01 -4.36
C VAL A 217 -29.74 -12.87 -2.86
N GLU A 218 -30.26 -13.92 -2.25
CA GLU A 218 -30.48 -13.97 -0.81
C GLU A 218 -29.27 -14.57 -0.12
N ILE A 219 -28.73 -13.83 0.84
CA ILE A 219 -27.54 -14.20 1.62
C ILE A 219 -27.95 -14.37 3.08
N PRO A 220 -28.31 -15.58 3.54
CA PRO A 220 -28.58 -15.83 4.95
C PRO A 220 -27.30 -15.73 5.75
N LEU A 221 -27.25 -14.83 6.72
CA LEU A 221 -26.08 -14.63 7.58
C LEU A 221 -26.14 -15.58 8.78
N GLU A 222 -26.18 -16.88 8.51
CA GLU A 222 -26.36 -17.91 9.51
C GLU A 222 -25.13 -18.80 9.67
N ALA A 223 -25.01 -19.40 10.85
CA ALA A 223 -24.16 -20.56 11.04
C ALA A 223 -24.78 -21.76 10.32
N SER A 224 -23.95 -22.57 9.67
CA SER A 224 -24.42 -23.80 9.02
C SER A 224 -25.42 -24.57 9.89
N THR A 225 -26.47 -25.08 9.27
CA THR A 225 -27.60 -25.80 9.89
C THR A 225 -27.20 -27.12 10.59
N SER A 226 -25.94 -27.53 10.62
CA SER A 226 -25.51 -28.83 11.14
C SER A 226 -24.65 -28.79 12.41
N GLY A 227 -24.47 -27.63 13.05
CA GLY A 227 -23.66 -27.51 14.26
C GLY A 227 -24.49 -27.25 15.53
N ASN A 228 -24.12 -27.92 16.65
CA ASN A 228 -24.71 -27.64 17.96
C ASN A 228 -24.52 -26.18 18.37
N LYS A 229 -25.53 -25.55 19.01
CA LYS A 229 -25.43 -24.16 19.52
C LYS A 229 -24.23 -23.92 20.48
N ALA A 230 -23.73 -24.98 21.14
CA ALA A 230 -22.55 -24.93 22.01
C ALA A 230 -21.24 -24.68 21.20
N ASP A 231 -21.09 -25.34 20.04
CA ASP A 231 -19.92 -25.18 19.16
C ASP A 231 -19.88 -23.79 18.54
N MET A 232 -21.07 -23.17 18.36
CA MET A 232 -21.19 -21.84 17.81
C MET A 232 -20.71 -20.73 18.76
N ASN A 233 -20.99 -20.86 20.06
CA ASN A 233 -20.52 -19.89 21.06
C ASN A 233 -19.01 -19.90 21.22
N ASP A 234 -18.37 -21.08 21.20
CA ASP A 234 -16.91 -21.19 21.22
C ASP A 234 -16.28 -20.73 19.90
N PHE A 235 -16.92 -21.00 18.78
CA PHE A 235 -16.49 -20.58 17.48
C PHE A 235 -16.58 -19.05 17.29
N MET A 236 -17.67 -18.42 17.74
CA MET A 236 -17.85 -16.94 17.72
C MET A 236 -16.85 -16.24 18.66
N ARG A 237 -16.36 -16.91 19.68
CA ARG A 237 -15.34 -16.39 20.59
C ARG A 237 -13.94 -16.31 19.95
N ILE A 238 -13.66 -17.22 19.00
CA ILE A 238 -12.36 -17.32 18.31
C ILE A 238 -12.34 -16.58 16.99
N ALA A 239 -13.40 -16.68 16.19
CA ALA A 239 -13.50 -16.04 14.88
C ALA A 239 -14.26 -14.70 14.99
N ARG A 240 -13.55 -13.59 14.80
CA ARG A 240 -14.15 -12.25 14.89
C ARG A 240 -14.74 -11.75 13.58
N PHE A 241 -14.44 -12.39 12.45
CA PHE A 241 -14.87 -11.98 11.12
C PHE A 241 -15.16 -13.17 10.23
N PHE A 242 -16.24 -13.06 9.47
CA PHE A 242 -16.65 -14.02 8.45
C PHE A 242 -16.79 -13.30 7.11
N ASN A 243 -16.59 -14.01 6.01
CA ASN A 243 -16.99 -13.57 4.69
C ASN A 243 -18.04 -14.52 4.14
N PHE A 244 -19.11 -13.96 3.62
CA PHE A 244 -20.07 -14.69 2.80
C PHE A 244 -19.74 -14.39 1.35
N ASP A 245 -19.18 -15.36 0.66
CA ASP A 245 -18.80 -15.24 -0.75
C ASP A 245 -19.93 -15.78 -1.59
N VAL A 246 -20.42 -14.96 -2.51
CA VAL A 246 -21.46 -15.29 -3.47
C VAL A 246 -20.81 -15.47 -4.83
N SER A 247 -21.10 -16.60 -5.47
CA SER A 247 -20.83 -16.83 -6.89
C SER A 247 -22.16 -17.06 -7.59
N ALA A 248 -22.45 -16.30 -8.63
CA ALA A 248 -23.67 -16.45 -9.43
C ALA A 248 -23.29 -16.66 -10.90
N VAL A 249 -23.81 -17.74 -11.48
CA VAL A 249 -23.68 -18.05 -12.90
C VAL A 249 -24.99 -17.70 -13.59
N VAL A 250 -24.94 -16.82 -14.57
CA VAL A 250 -26.08 -16.42 -15.41
C VAL A 250 -25.91 -17.04 -16.78
N THR A 251 -26.91 -17.79 -17.21
CA THR A 251 -26.94 -18.40 -18.55
C THR A 251 -28.10 -17.78 -19.35
N ASP A 252 -27.76 -17.13 -20.44
CA ASP A 252 -28.72 -16.48 -21.31
C ASP A 252 -29.50 -17.50 -22.18
N ILE A 253 -30.49 -17.03 -22.93
CA ILE A 253 -31.28 -17.86 -23.82
C ILE A 253 -30.48 -18.51 -24.96
N SER A 254 -29.29 -17.98 -25.27
CA SER A 254 -28.40 -18.55 -26.29
C SER A 254 -27.46 -19.63 -25.73
N GLY A 255 -27.50 -19.87 -24.41
CA GLY A 255 -26.62 -20.78 -23.71
C GLY A 255 -25.27 -20.20 -23.34
N GLU A 256 -25.06 -18.90 -23.51
CA GLU A 256 -23.84 -18.23 -23.03
C GLU A 256 -23.92 -18.02 -21.52
N SER A 257 -22.87 -18.45 -20.80
CA SER A 257 -22.82 -18.40 -19.35
C SER A 257 -21.65 -17.53 -18.88
N HIS A 258 -21.93 -16.65 -17.91
CA HIS A 258 -20.92 -15.85 -17.22
C HIS A 258 -21.09 -15.97 -15.71
N GLU A 259 -19.98 -15.82 -14.99
CA GLU A 259 -19.95 -15.82 -13.55
C GLU A 259 -19.69 -14.41 -13.02
N GLY A 260 -20.39 -14.06 -11.95
CA GLY A 260 -20.14 -12.86 -11.17
C GLY A 260 -19.97 -13.22 -9.70
N GLU A 261 -19.08 -12.52 -9.02
CA GLU A 261 -18.75 -12.78 -7.63
C GLU A 261 -18.93 -11.53 -6.77
N MET A 262 -19.28 -11.71 -5.50
CA MET A 262 -19.21 -10.69 -4.47
C MET A 262 -18.86 -11.32 -3.13
N SER A 263 -18.31 -10.51 -2.23
CA SER A 263 -18.02 -10.91 -0.86
C SER A 263 -18.70 -9.95 0.11
N LEU A 264 -19.40 -10.50 1.10
CA LEU A 264 -20.08 -9.77 2.16
C LEU A 264 -19.41 -10.10 3.50
N PRO A 265 -18.57 -9.21 4.06
CA PRO A 265 -17.95 -9.43 5.35
C PRO A 265 -18.94 -9.22 6.48
N LEU A 266 -18.90 -10.07 7.50
CA LEU A 266 -19.70 -9.97 8.72
C LEU A 266 -18.79 -9.99 9.94
N GLY A 267 -18.85 -8.92 10.75
CA GLY A 267 -18.18 -8.81 12.05
C GLY A 267 -19.11 -9.18 13.20
N THR A 268 -18.57 -9.17 14.40
CA THR A 268 -19.35 -9.38 15.65
C THR A 268 -20.30 -8.23 15.96
N LYS A 269 -20.09 -7.07 15.32
CA LYS A 269 -20.95 -5.89 15.42
C LYS A 269 -21.40 -5.46 14.03
N PRO A 270 -22.65 -5.00 13.89
CA PRO A 270 -23.18 -4.55 12.58
C PRO A 270 -22.53 -3.25 12.11
N THR A 271 -21.93 -2.51 13.03
CA THR A 271 -21.31 -1.20 12.77
C THR A 271 -19.94 -1.10 13.42
N ALA A 272 -19.07 -0.31 12.81
CA ALA A 272 -17.79 0.10 13.34
C ALA A 272 -17.76 1.63 13.45
N PHE A 273 -17.56 2.13 14.67
CA PHE A 273 -17.42 3.55 14.95
C PHE A 273 -16.00 3.83 15.42
N SER A 274 -15.30 4.71 14.72
CA SER A 274 -13.91 5.06 15.01
C SER A 274 -13.63 6.51 14.65
N VAL A 275 -12.55 7.05 15.17
CA VAL A 275 -12.04 8.37 14.76
C VAL A 275 -10.62 8.23 14.27
N ASP A 276 -10.34 8.82 13.10
CA ASP A 276 -8.99 8.94 12.59
C ASP A 276 -8.36 10.20 13.20
N MET A 277 -7.66 9.97 14.30
CA MET A 277 -7.02 11.03 15.07
C MET A 277 -5.68 10.55 15.63
N PRO A 278 -4.58 11.30 15.41
CA PRO A 278 -3.30 10.98 16.03
C PRO A 278 -3.37 11.02 17.56
N LYS A 279 -2.66 10.13 18.22
CA LYS A 279 -2.57 10.14 19.68
C LYS A 279 -1.89 11.39 20.24
N ARG A 280 -0.94 11.96 19.50
CA ARG A 280 -0.24 13.22 19.83
C ARG A 280 -0.42 14.19 18.69
N MET A 281 -0.82 15.41 19.02
CA MET A 281 -1.10 16.48 18.04
C MET A 281 -0.43 17.77 18.50
N GLU A 282 0.23 18.43 17.56
CA GLU A 282 0.77 19.76 17.78
C GLU A 282 -0.36 20.80 17.70
N ALA A 283 -0.49 21.64 18.73
CA ALA A 283 -1.65 22.50 18.95
C ALA A 283 -1.85 23.58 17.86
N ASP A 284 -0.77 24.07 17.25
CA ASP A 284 -0.83 25.16 16.26
C ASP A 284 -1.22 24.67 14.86
N SER A 285 -1.09 23.38 14.58
CA SER A 285 -1.49 22.81 13.30
C SER A 285 -3.00 22.59 13.20
N LEU A 286 -3.56 22.77 12.00
CA LEU A 286 -4.97 22.53 11.74
C LEU A 286 -5.33 21.08 12.01
N LYS A 287 -6.38 20.83 12.82
CA LYS A 287 -6.80 19.48 13.21
C LYS A 287 -8.17 19.18 12.63
N ILE A 288 -8.14 18.53 11.48
CA ILE A 288 -9.33 17.93 10.89
C ILE A 288 -9.32 16.46 11.28
N VAL A 289 -10.40 16.00 11.86
CA VAL A 289 -10.64 14.58 12.14
C VAL A 289 -11.86 14.10 11.40
N THR A 290 -11.92 12.80 11.16
CA THR A 290 -13.09 12.17 10.55
C THR A 290 -13.59 11.08 11.49
N PHE A 291 -14.84 11.19 11.89
CA PHE A 291 -15.52 10.11 12.60
C PHE A 291 -16.05 9.12 11.58
N ALA A 292 -15.36 8.00 11.44
CA ALA A 292 -15.76 6.97 10.51
C ALA A 292 -16.86 6.09 11.14
N TYR A 293 -18.02 6.06 10.51
CA TYR A 293 -19.12 5.18 10.85
C TYR A 293 -19.43 4.28 9.65
N ARG A 294 -19.20 3.00 9.81
CA ARG A 294 -19.23 2.04 8.70
C ARG A 294 -20.03 0.82 9.08
N ASN A 295 -20.65 0.19 8.06
CA ASN A 295 -21.26 -1.12 8.23
C ASN A 295 -20.19 -2.24 8.25
N ALA A 296 -20.64 -3.48 8.38
CA ALA A 296 -19.74 -4.63 8.43
C ALA A 296 -18.93 -4.85 7.12
N SER A 297 -19.43 -4.36 5.98
CA SER A 297 -18.69 -4.34 4.70
C SER A 297 -17.67 -3.20 4.59
N GLY A 298 -17.49 -2.38 5.63
CA GLY A 298 -16.62 -1.22 5.59
C GLY A 298 -17.19 -0.04 4.80
N MET A 299 -18.44 -0.11 4.35
CA MET A 299 -19.10 0.97 3.63
C MET A 299 -19.55 2.07 4.59
N PRO A 300 -19.38 3.35 4.23
CA PRO A 300 -19.80 4.45 5.07
C PRO A 300 -21.32 4.48 5.24
N ILE A 301 -21.75 4.72 6.47
CA ILE A 301 -23.17 4.92 6.81
C ILE A 301 -23.36 6.41 7.13
N SER A 302 -24.32 7.06 6.47
CA SER A 302 -24.72 8.41 6.83
C SER A 302 -25.46 8.39 8.17
N SER A 303 -24.98 9.15 9.13
CA SER A 303 -25.59 9.26 10.46
C SER A 303 -25.12 10.55 11.12
N LYS A 304 -26.02 11.15 11.91
CA LYS A 304 -25.63 12.22 12.83
C LYS A 304 -24.92 11.63 14.05
N LEU A 305 -23.92 12.33 14.52
CA LEU A 305 -23.21 11.97 15.74
C LEU A 305 -23.11 13.19 16.67
N LYS A 306 -22.84 12.92 17.93
CA LYS A 306 -22.49 13.94 18.92
C LYS A 306 -21.10 13.66 19.44
N TYR A 307 -20.31 14.72 19.66
CA TYR A 307 -18.99 14.59 20.29
C TYR A 307 -18.75 15.70 21.28
N ARG A 308 -17.86 15.44 22.22
CA ARG A 308 -17.37 16.42 23.19
C ARG A 308 -15.92 16.15 23.57
N ILE A 309 -15.27 17.18 24.10
CA ILE A 309 -13.90 17.11 24.59
C ILE A 309 -13.90 17.52 26.08
N ASP A 310 -13.19 16.73 26.91
CA ASP A 310 -12.98 16.98 28.34
C ASP A 310 -14.28 17.25 29.13
N GLY A 311 -15.36 16.51 28.77
CA GLY A 311 -16.64 16.67 29.46
C GLY A 311 -17.39 17.96 29.16
N GLY A 312 -16.94 18.77 28.20
CA GLY A 312 -17.64 19.99 27.77
C GLY A 312 -18.95 19.74 27.03
N ASP A 313 -19.48 20.76 26.37
CA ASP A 313 -20.77 20.70 25.67
C ASP A 313 -20.75 19.73 24.49
N TRP A 314 -21.86 19.00 24.32
CA TRP A 314 -22.04 18.15 23.16
C TRP A 314 -22.24 18.97 21.89
N LYS A 315 -21.47 18.69 20.84
CA LYS A 315 -21.64 19.21 19.50
C LYS A 315 -22.11 18.15 18.52
N GLU A 316 -22.89 18.55 17.56
CA GLU A 316 -23.36 17.69 16.49
C GLU A 316 -22.38 17.74 15.30
N ALA A 317 -22.22 16.61 14.64
CA ALA A 317 -21.46 16.46 13.40
C ALA A 317 -22.08 15.35 12.54
N GLU A 318 -21.65 15.29 11.28
CA GLU A 318 -22.02 14.22 10.36
C GLU A 318 -20.89 13.16 10.34
N ALA A 319 -21.28 11.90 10.40
CA ALA A 319 -20.36 10.79 10.24
C ALA A 319 -19.74 10.79 8.83
N ASN A 320 -18.49 10.37 8.73
CA ASN A 320 -17.70 10.31 7.50
C ASN A 320 -17.41 11.68 6.84
N ALA A 321 -17.73 12.77 7.52
CA ALA A 321 -17.39 14.12 7.10
C ALA A 321 -16.19 14.68 7.90
N PRO A 322 -15.42 15.63 7.34
CA PRO A 322 -14.33 16.27 8.05
C PRO A 322 -14.88 17.19 9.15
N VAL A 323 -14.33 17.09 10.36
CA VAL A 323 -14.67 17.91 11.53
C VAL A 323 -13.44 18.66 11.98
N LEU A 324 -13.53 19.99 12.09
CA LEU A 324 -12.46 20.84 12.58
C LEU A 324 -12.52 20.90 14.13
N ILE A 325 -11.76 20.04 14.80
CA ILE A 325 -11.79 19.92 16.27
C ILE A 325 -11.39 21.22 16.97
N LYS A 326 -10.49 21.99 16.40
CA LYS A 326 -10.04 23.28 17.00
C LYS A 326 -11.19 24.26 17.22
N GLU A 327 -12.23 24.23 16.41
CA GLU A 327 -13.42 25.07 16.57
C GLU A 327 -14.26 24.71 17.80
N TYR A 328 -14.07 23.51 18.37
CA TYR A 328 -14.71 23.15 19.63
C TYR A 328 -14.30 24.11 20.75
N ALA A 329 -13.03 24.45 20.83
CA ALA A 329 -12.50 25.38 21.83
C ALA A 329 -13.05 26.82 21.71
N ALA A 330 -13.40 27.25 20.50
CA ALA A 330 -13.85 28.62 20.24
C ALA A 330 -15.32 28.86 20.59
N SER A 331 -16.14 27.83 20.79
CA SER A 331 -17.60 27.93 20.86
C SER A 331 -18.24 27.30 22.10
N SER A 332 -17.44 26.80 23.05
CA SER A 332 -17.95 26.28 24.32
C SER A 332 -18.23 27.45 25.29
N SER A 333 -19.47 27.52 25.77
CA SER A 333 -19.90 28.54 26.72
C SER A 333 -19.59 28.20 28.19
N SER A 334 -19.28 26.93 28.47
CA SER A 334 -19.15 26.41 29.83
C SER A 334 -17.74 26.43 30.41
N VAL A 335 -16.71 26.61 29.57
CA VAL A 335 -15.30 26.70 30.01
C VAL A 335 -14.58 27.71 29.12
N SER A 336 -13.69 28.53 29.69
CA SER A 336 -12.97 29.53 28.90
C SER A 336 -12.22 28.86 27.75
N SER A 337 -12.42 29.32 26.52
CA SER A 337 -11.82 28.82 25.28
C SER A 337 -10.30 28.61 25.36
N ALA A 338 -9.64 29.37 26.24
CA ALA A 338 -8.22 29.28 26.52
C ALA A 338 -7.80 27.99 27.27
N GLN A 339 -8.72 27.26 27.85
CA GLN A 339 -8.41 26.05 28.65
C GLN A 339 -8.50 24.76 27.86
N PHE A 340 -9.35 24.68 26.84
CA PHE A 340 -9.56 23.47 26.05
C PHE A 340 -8.49 23.16 25.02
N TRP A 341 -7.64 24.12 24.66
CA TRP A 341 -6.63 23.91 23.61
C TRP A 341 -5.21 24.22 24.10
N LYS A 342 -4.95 23.86 25.36
CA LYS A 342 -3.61 23.93 25.97
C LYS A 342 -2.88 22.61 25.84
N SER A 343 -1.57 22.66 25.90
CA SER A 343 -0.74 21.46 26.03
C SER A 343 -1.19 20.63 27.22
N GLY A 344 -1.45 19.35 27.01
CA GLY A 344 -1.98 18.44 28.01
C GLY A 344 -2.65 17.20 27.40
N VAL A 345 -3.11 16.31 28.28
CA VAL A 345 -3.88 15.13 27.88
C VAL A 345 -5.36 15.48 27.87
N HIS A 346 -6.01 15.22 26.76
CA HIS A 346 -7.42 15.49 26.48
C HIS A 346 -8.17 14.18 26.22
N GLN A 347 -9.48 14.20 26.43
CA GLN A 347 -10.37 13.07 26.16
C GLN A 347 -11.46 13.49 25.19
N LEU A 348 -11.51 12.84 24.04
CA LEU A 348 -12.60 12.90 23.09
C LEU A 348 -13.63 11.81 23.42
N GLU A 349 -14.89 12.19 23.48
CA GLU A 349 -16.03 11.28 23.58
C GLU A 349 -16.95 11.54 22.39
N ALA A 350 -17.46 10.48 21.79
CA ALA A 350 -18.41 10.58 20.68
C ALA A 350 -19.47 9.48 20.75
N ILE A 351 -20.67 9.78 20.25
CA ILE A 351 -21.82 8.89 20.21
C ILE A 351 -22.43 8.94 18.81
N CYS A 352 -22.62 7.80 18.19
CA CYS A 352 -23.27 7.65 16.90
C CYS A 352 -24.27 6.47 16.96
N GLY A 353 -25.57 6.78 16.98
CA GLY A 353 -26.59 5.77 17.27
C GLY A 353 -26.39 5.14 18.65
N THR A 354 -26.20 3.82 18.68
CA THR A 354 -25.90 3.05 19.92
C THR A 354 -24.41 2.91 20.18
N ASP A 355 -23.55 3.28 19.25
CA ASP A 355 -22.11 3.13 19.37
C ASP A 355 -21.50 4.34 20.07
N THR A 356 -20.58 4.06 21.00
CA THR A 356 -19.85 5.06 21.75
C THR A 356 -18.35 4.92 21.50
N LEU A 357 -17.65 6.05 21.52
CA LEU A 357 -16.22 6.13 21.34
C LEU A 357 -15.62 7.01 22.42
N GLN A 358 -14.53 6.55 23.04
CA GLN A 358 -13.69 7.36 23.91
C GLN A 358 -12.25 7.23 23.47
N GLN A 359 -11.58 8.36 23.24
CA GLN A 359 -10.19 8.39 22.84
C GLN A 359 -9.42 9.48 23.57
N LYS A 360 -8.35 9.10 24.26
CA LYS A 360 -7.38 10.06 24.80
C LYS A 360 -6.43 10.49 23.71
N PHE A 361 -6.10 11.78 23.70
CA PHE A 361 -5.09 12.37 22.84
C PHE A 361 -4.31 13.44 23.60
N THR A 362 -3.08 13.66 23.19
CA THR A 362 -2.19 14.64 23.80
C THR A 362 -2.01 15.81 22.87
N LEU A 363 -2.35 17.00 23.32
CA LEU A 363 -1.98 18.25 22.67
C LEU A 363 -0.64 18.74 23.24
N PHE A 364 0.22 19.21 22.38
CA PHE A 364 1.50 19.81 22.76
C PHE A 364 1.86 20.93 21.79
N SER A 365 2.75 21.81 22.21
CA SER A 365 3.31 22.89 21.40
C SER A 365 4.79 22.61 21.13
N MET A 366 5.28 23.06 19.98
CA MET A 366 6.74 23.06 19.72
C MET A 366 7.53 23.97 20.66
N LYS A 367 6.82 24.79 21.46
CA LYS A 367 7.39 25.65 22.49
C LYS A 367 7.46 24.99 23.87
N ASP A 368 6.83 23.82 24.04
CA ASP A 368 6.87 23.11 25.31
C ASP A 368 8.30 22.66 25.60
N THR A 369 8.74 22.93 26.82
CA THR A 369 10.08 22.55 27.30
C THR A 369 10.07 21.24 28.09
N HIS A 370 8.89 20.72 28.40
CA HIS A 370 8.66 19.49 29.15
C HIS A 370 7.66 18.59 28.42
N PRO A 371 7.77 17.24 28.54
CA PRO A 371 6.73 16.34 28.07
C PRO A 371 5.40 16.66 28.77
N VAL A 372 4.33 16.84 28.00
CA VAL A 372 3.00 17.19 28.53
C VAL A 372 2.24 16.03 29.16
N GLU A 373 2.79 14.85 29.08
CA GLU A 373 2.32 13.62 29.73
C GLU A 373 3.52 12.86 30.34
N PRO A 374 3.35 12.16 31.47
CA PRO A 374 4.41 11.32 32.01
C PRO A 374 4.86 10.28 31.00
N THR A 375 6.11 10.32 30.59
CA THR A 375 6.69 9.40 29.63
C THR A 375 8.19 9.26 29.80
N THR A 376 8.70 8.04 29.78
CA THR A 376 10.15 7.81 29.77
C THR A 376 10.77 8.24 28.44
N GLU A 377 10.02 8.15 27.34
CA GLU A 377 10.48 8.55 26.01
C GLU A 377 9.46 9.48 25.35
N TRP A 378 9.81 10.76 25.22
CA TRP A 378 9.10 11.71 24.37
C TRP A 378 9.79 11.83 23.03
N TYR A 379 9.01 11.74 21.96
CA TYR A 379 9.49 11.99 20.60
C TYR A 379 8.37 12.53 19.72
N TYR A 380 8.72 13.44 18.85
CA TYR A 380 7.82 13.96 17.83
C TYR A 380 8.62 14.48 16.61
N GLN A 381 7.98 14.47 15.46
CA GLN A 381 8.53 14.96 14.21
C GLN A 381 7.44 15.64 13.40
N THR A 382 7.64 16.92 13.02
CA THR A 382 6.62 17.70 12.32
C THR A 382 6.34 17.20 10.91
N ALA A 383 7.34 16.64 10.22
CA ALA A 383 7.19 16.06 8.89
C ALA A 383 8.25 14.98 8.62
N LYS A 384 7.90 13.99 7.81
CA LYS A 384 8.83 12.94 7.34
C LYS A 384 9.60 13.33 6.08
N THR A 385 9.29 14.48 5.50
CA THR A 385 9.91 15.00 4.28
C THR A 385 10.12 16.49 4.45
N PHE A 386 11.26 17.01 4.03
CA PHE A 386 11.53 18.44 4.03
C PHE A 386 10.52 19.18 3.16
N PRO A 387 9.95 20.29 3.64
CA PRO A 387 9.08 21.15 2.84
C PRO A 387 9.83 21.78 1.67
N ARG A 388 9.15 21.94 0.54
CA ARG A 388 9.72 22.58 -0.66
C ARG A 388 9.89 24.09 -0.51
N ASP A 389 9.16 24.71 0.41
CA ASP A 389 9.23 26.13 0.71
C ASP A 389 10.39 26.51 1.64
N GLY A 390 11.25 25.54 1.98
CA GLY A 390 12.42 25.74 2.81
C GLY A 390 12.13 25.92 4.31
N LYS A 391 10.91 25.72 4.76
CA LYS A 391 10.60 25.75 6.18
C LYS A 391 11.28 24.60 6.92
N PRO A 392 11.67 24.81 8.19
CA PRO A 392 12.30 23.77 8.97
C PRO A 392 11.33 22.65 9.35
N VAL A 393 11.85 21.43 9.40
CA VAL A 393 11.23 20.30 10.09
C VAL A 393 11.81 20.23 11.48
N TYR A 394 10.96 20.12 12.49
CA TYR A 394 11.39 20.02 13.88
C TYR A 394 11.30 18.58 14.34
N ILE A 395 12.32 18.15 15.10
CA ILE A 395 12.33 16.90 15.84
C ILE A 395 12.41 17.26 17.33
N GLN A 396 11.53 16.68 18.13
CA GLN A 396 11.60 16.72 19.58
C GLN A 396 12.03 15.37 20.12
N VAL A 397 12.94 15.39 21.11
CA VAL A 397 13.33 14.25 21.91
C VAL A 397 13.36 14.67 23.38
N GLY A 398 12.80 13.86 24.26
CA GLY A 398 12.70 14.22 25.67
C GLY A 398 12.37 13.07 26.59
N SER A 399 12.30 13.37 27.87
CA SER A 399 11.87 12.48 28.93
C SER A 399 11.24 13.29 30.06
N SER A 400 10.18 12.77 30.69
CA SER A 400 9.66 13.32 31.93
C SER A 400 10.40 12.81 33.17
N GLU A 401 11.33 11.87 33.00
CA GLU A 401 12.10 11.30 34.08
C GLU A 401 13.48 11.96 34.20
N ASN A 402 13.93 12.21 35.42
CA ASN A 402 15.24 12.78 35.69
C ASN A 402 16.38 11.82 35.33
N GLY A 403 17.52 12.35 34.83
CA GLY A 403 18.72 11.59 34.57
C GLY A 403 18.59 10.63 33.37
N ALA A 404 17.96 11.05 32.30
CA ALA A 404 17.97 10.35 31.03
C ALA A 404 19.20 10.76 30.21
N HIS A 405 20.22 9.90 30.17
CA HIS A 405 21.40 10.07 29.34
C HIS A 405 21.13 9.53 27.93
N ILE A 406 20.85 10.41 26.97
CA ILE A 406 20.45 10.06 25.60
C ILE A 406 21.61 10.28 24.67
N VAL A 407 22.25 9.23 24.19
CA VAL A 407 23.28 9.30 23.14
C VAL A 407 22.62 9.40 21.77
N TYR A 408 23.17 10.23 20.88
CA TYR A 408 22.59 10.43 19.57
C TYR A 408 23.64 10.54 18.46
N SER A 409 23.19 10.32 17.23
CA SER A 409 23.93 10.63 16.00
C SER A 409 22.99 11.14 14.92
N ILE A 410 23.47 12.12 14.13
CA ILE A 410 22.78 12.66 12.95
C ILE A 410 23.62 12.29 11.73
N ILE A 411 23.00 11.63 10.77
CA ILE A 411 23.66 11.06 9.60
C ILE A 411 22.95 11.56 8.34
N ALA A 412 23.72 11.92 7.32
CA ALA A 412 23.24 12.24 5.98
C ALA A 412 24.08 11.48 4.94
N GLY A 413 23.41 10.75 4.05
CA GLY A 413 24.14 9.88 3.10
C GLY A 413 25.06 8.90 3.85
N ASN A 414 26.36 8.94 3.56
CA ASN A 414 27.39 8.13 4.24
C ASN A 414 28.20 8.92 5.26
N LYS A 415 27.77 10.14 5.63
CA LYS A 415 28.50 11.03 6.52
C LYS A 415 27.82 11.14 7.86
N LEU A 416 28.58 10.99 8.93
CA LEU A 416 28.19 11.40 10.26
C LEU A 416 28.30 12.93 10.33
N LEU A 417 27.17 13.63 10.50
CA LEU A 417 27.13 15.09 10.62
C LEU A 417 27.43 15.52 12.06
N GLU A 418 26.78 14.85 13.01
CA GLU A 418 26.87 15.20 14.43
C GLU A 418 26.68 13.96 15.29
N LYS A 419 27.31 13.93 16.45
CA LYS A 419 27.07 12.96 17.52
C LYS A 419 27.28 13.61 18.87
N GLY A 420 26.57 13.12 19.87
CA GLY A 420 26.70 13.62 21.23
C GLY A 420 25.80 12.89 22.21
N ALA A 421 25.62 13.49 23.35
CA ALA A 421 24.67 13.03 24.34
C ALA A 421 23.92 14.22 24.95
N TRP A 422 22.67 14.00 25.33
CA TRP A 422 21.84 14.93 26.09
C TRP A 422 21.60 14.33 27.49
N GLU A 423 21.78 15.15 28.50
CA GLU A 423 21.34 14.86 29.85
C GLU A 423 19.98 15.50 30.06
N LEU A 424 18.94 14.69 30.04
CA LEU A 424 17.57 15.19 30.17
C LEU A 424 16.97 14.83 31.54
N GLY A 425 16.25 15.80 32.09
CA GLY A 425 15.50 15.65 33.31
C GLY A 425 14.23 16.48 33.21
N ASP A 426 13.09 15.82 33.02
CA ASP A 426 11.79 16.46 32.75
C ASP A 426 11.93 17.60 31.70
N SER A 427 12.50 17.26 30.56
CA SER A 427 12.80 18.24 29.53
C SER A 427 12.73 17.67 28.11
N ILE A 428 12.62 18.58 27.14
CA ILE A 428 12.57 18.31 25.70
C ILE A 428 13.67 19.11 25.01
N VAL A 429 14.43 18.44 24.14
CA VAL A 429 15.28 19.08 23.14
C VAL A 429 14.51 19.16 21.83
N THR A 430 14.44 20.37 21.25
CA THR A 430 13.82 20.62 19.96
C THR A 430 14.89 21.00 18.93
N LEU A 431 15.01 20.18 17.88
CA LEU A 431 16.02 20.30 16.83
C LEU A 431 15.35 20.79 15.53
N PRO A 432 15.72 21.97 15.01
CA PRO A 432 15.27 22.43 13.70
C PRO A 432 16.19 21.93 12.59
N PHE A 433 15.61 21.37 11.54
CA PHE A 433 16.33 20.95 10.34
C PHE A 433 15.75 21.61 9.11
N THR A 434 16.57 22.36 8.38
CA THR A 434 16.23 22.87 7.05
C THR A 434 17.03 22.11 6.03
N TYR A 435 16.43 21.73 4.90
CA TYR A 435 17.12 20.96 3.86
C TYR A 435 18.36 21.72 3.35
N LYS A 436 19.45 20.99 3.23
CA LYS A 436 20.72 21.43 2.62
C LYS A 436 21.14 20.38 1.58
N GLU A 437 21.82 20.79 0.53
CA GLU A 437 22.30 19.87 -0.51
C GLU A 437 23.21 18.76 0.04
N GLU A 438 24.01 19.05 1.08
CA GLU A 438 24.85 18.07 1.76
C GLU A 438 24.06 16.90 2.38
N TYR A 439 22.75 17.06 2.60
CA TYR A 439 21.88 16.02 3.13
C TYR A 439 21.52 14.96 2.08
N ALA A 440 21.81 15.21 0.80
CA ALA A 440 21.53 14.31 -0.31
C ALA A 440 20.07 13.79 -0.27
N SER A 441 19.85 12.51 -0.01
CA SER A 441 18.51 11.91 0.08
C SER A 441 17.75 12.26 1.37
N GLY A 442 18.40 12.86 2.35
CA GLY A 442 17.82 13.24 3.63
C GLY A 442 18.72 12.96 4.81
N ILE A 443 18.19 13.19 6.00
CA ILE A 443 18.90 12.97 7.27
C ILE A 443 18.22 11.89 8.11
N VAL A 444 19.01 11.27 8.97
CA VAL A 444 18.56 10.34 9.99
C VAL A 444 19.14 10.73 11.33
N LEU A 445 18.27 10.96 12.30
CA LEU A 445 18.61 11.07 13.70
C LEU A 445 18.42 9.70 14.34
N ASN A 446 19.49 9.13 14.90
CA ASN A 446 19.42 7.96 15.77
C ASN A 446 19.70 8.39 17.20
N TYR A 447 18.94 7.88 18.15
CA TYR A 447 19.26 8.01 19.55
C TYR A 447 18.97 6.74 20.32
N SER A 448 19.65 6.58 21.45
CA SER A 448 19.44 5.48 22.37
C SER A 448 19.76 5.89 23.79
N PHE A 449 19.03 5.32 24.74
CA PHE A 449 19.31 5.44 26.17
C PHE A 449 18.77 4.24 26.93
N VAL A 450 19.25 4.06 28.15
CA VAL A 450 18.77 3.03 29.07
C VAL A 450 18.15 3.71 30.27
N LYS A 451 16.96 3.30 30.63
CA LYS A 451 16.26 3.78 31.82
C LYS A 451 15.48 2.64 32.47
N GLN A 452 15.59 2.51 33.80
CA GLN A 452 14.91 1.46 34.58
C GLN A 452 15.11 0.04 33.99
N GLY A 453 16.33 -0.29 33.56
CA GLY A 453 16.67 -1.59 32.96
C GLY A 453 16.12 -1.84 31.56
N LYS A 454 15.40 -0.88 30.95
CA LYS A 454 14.90 -0.96 29.60
C LYS A 454 15.71 -0.07 28.66
N CYS A 455 16.02 -0.58 27.47
CA CYS A 455 16.69 0.17 26.42
C CYS A 455 15.67 0.77 25.47
N TYR A 456 15.82 2.06 25.20
CA TYR A 456 15.05 2.84 24.22
C TYR A 456 15.97 3.18 23.06
N THR A 457 15.56 2.81 21.85
CA THR A 457 16.31 3.10 20.62
C THR A 457 15.34 3.56 19.55
N ARG A 458 15.66 4.66 18.90
CA ARG A 458 14.81 5.21 17.85
C ARG A 458 15.60 5.78 16.70
N MET A 459 15.03 5.61 15.51
CA MET A 459 15.50 6.20 14.28
C MET A 459 14.39 7.12 13.74
N MET A 460 14.72 8.39 13.53
CA MET A 460 13.83 9.39 12.94
C MET A 460 14.47 9.92 11.67
N SER A 461 13.72 9.94 10.58
CA SER A 461 14.25 10.31 9.27
C SER A 461 13.46 11.44 8.64
N ILE A 462 14.15 12.35 7.95
CA ILE A 462 13.55 13.40 7.15
C ILE A 462 14.10 13.26 5.73
N ALA A 463 13.25 12.85 4.81
CA ALA A 463 13.61 12.66 3.41
C ALA A 463 13.66 13.99 2.65
N ARG A 464 14.48 14.07 1.62
CA ARG A 464 14.40 15.14 0.63
C ARG A 464 13.05 15.11 -0.09
N PRO A 465 12.41 16.25 -0.40
CA PRO A 465 11.18 16.25 -1.17
C PRO A 465 11.45 15.79 -2.61
N LEU A 466 10.70 14.80 -3.07
CA LEU A 466 10.74 14.42 -4.49
C LEU A 466 10.23 15.56 -5.35
N PRO A 467 10.83 15.80 -6.53
CA PRO A 467 10.30 16.75 -7.49
C PRO A 467 8.86 16.38 -7.85
N GLU A 468 7.97 17.36 -7.88
CA GLU A 468 6.60 17.13 -8.35
C GLU A 468 6.60 17.08 -9.88
N LYS A 469 6.51 15.85 -10.40
CA LYS A 469 6.56 15.59 -11.85
C LYS A 469 5.25 15.00 -12.37
N LYS A 470 4.22 14.90 -11.53
CA LYS A 470 2.93 14.35 -11.92
C LYS A 470 2.22 15.34 -12.84
N LEU A 471 2.06 14.98 -14.10
CA LEU A 471 1.27 15.75 -15.05
C LEU A 471 -0.22 15.63 -14.74
N ASN A 472 -0.95 16.72 -14.93
CA ASN A 472 -2.39 16.73 -14.88
C ASN A 472 -2.96 16.47 -16.28
N ILE A 473 -3.81 15.46 -16.41
CA ILE A 473 -4.48 15.09 -17.66
C ILE A 473 -5.97 15.32 -17.46
N ALA A 474 -6.56 16.13 -18.32
CA ALA A 474 -7.98 16.43 -18.31
C ALA A 474 -8.57 16.33 -19.72
N TRP A 475 -9.78 15.78 -19.81
CA TRP A 475 -10.55 15.81 -21.05
C TRP A 475 -11.05 17.22 -21.33
N LYS A 476 -10.77 17.75 -22.52
CA LYS A 476 -11.38 18.97 -23.03
C LYS A 476 -12.66 18.64 -23.80
N THR A 477 -12.59 17.63 -24.67
CA THR A 477 -13.74 17.06 -25.37
C THR A 477 -13.71 15.55 -25.20
N PHE A 478 -14.84 14.99 -24.74
CA PHE A 478 -14.99 13.56 -24.57
C PHE A 478 -16.47 13.20 -24.66
N ARG A 479 -16.78 12.20 -25.45
CA ARG A 479 -18.13 11.63 -25.56
C ARG A 479 -18.08 10.16 -25.13
N ASN A 480 -18.88 9.81 -24.17
CA ASN A 480 -18.89 8.47 -23.56
C ASN A 480 -19.85 7.48 -24.26
N ARG A 481 -20.60 7.94 -25.26
CA ARG A 481 -21.51 7.11 -26.07
C ARG A 481 -21.33 7.44 -27.54
N LEU A 482 -21.09 6.41 -28.35
CA LEU A 482 -20.87 6.51 -29.77
C LEU A 482 -21.79 5.52 -30.48
N THR A 483 -22.17 5.83 -31.72
CA THR A 483 -22.84 4.86 -32.59
C THR A 483 -21.80 4.09 -33.43
N PRO A 484 -22.07 2.83 -33.81
CA PRO A 484 -21.17 2.07 -34.66
C PRO A 484 -20.82 2.84 -35.95
N GLY A 485 -19.53 2.91 -36.26
CA GLY A 485 -19.01 3.63 -37.44
C GLY A 485 -18.91 5.14 -37.29
N GLN A 486 -19.33 5.73 -36.16
CA GLN A 486 -19.19 7.16 -35.90
C GLN A 486 -17.72 7.55 -35.78
N LYS A 487 -17.33 8.60 -36.51
CA LYS A 487 -16.03 9.25 -36.32
C LYS A 487 -16.12 10.19 -35.11
N GLU A 488 -15.15 10.12 -34.24
CA GLU A 488 -15.08 10.95 -33.04
C GLU A 488 -13.67 11.51 -32.85
N GLU A 489 -13.60 12.71 -32.30
CA GLU A 489 -12.35 13.37 -31.94
C GLU A 489 -12.37 13.72 -30.44
N TRP A 490 -11.42 13.17 -29.69
CA TRP A 490 -11.24 13.46 -28.29
C TRP A 490 -10.02 14.33 -28.07
N THR A 491 -10.18 15.36 -27.28
CA THR A 491 -9.11 16.30 -26.95
C THR A 491 -8.72 16.18 -25.50
N LEU A 492 -7.44 15.93 -25.24
CA LEU A 492 -6.83 15.93 -23.91
C LEU A 492 -6.02 17.21 -23.69
N LYS A 493 -6.12 17.76 -22.49
CA LYS A 493 -5.27 18.84 -21.99
C LYS A 493 -4.27 18.27 -20.99
N ILE A 494 -2.96 18.42 -21.29
CA ILE A 494 -1.88 17.97 -20.41
C ILE A 494 -1.17 19.21 -19.86
N THR A 495 -1.10 19.31 -18.53
CA THR A 495 -0.45 20.42 -17.86
C THR A 495 0.52 19.94 -16.78
N THR A 496 1.51 20.75 -16.50
CA THR A 496 2.39 20.60 -15.35
C THR A 496 1.62 20.83 -14.05
N PRO A 497 2.14 20.44 -12.86
CA PRO A 497 1.47 20.66 -11.57
C PRO A 497 1.08 22.10 -11.30
N ASP A 498 1.85 23.08 -11.82
CA ASP A 498 1.58 24.51 -11.73
C ASP A 498 0.59 25.04 -12.80
N GLY A 499 -0.03 24.15 -13.57
CA GLY A 499 -1.09 24.46 -14.53
C GLY A 499 -0.63 24.94 -15.90
N LYS A 500 0.70 25.03 -16.16
CA LYS A 500 1.24 25.41 -17.46
C LYS A 500 1.13 24.27 -18.47
N PRO A 501 1.04 24.55 -19.77
CA PRO A 501 1.09 23.51 -20.81
C PRO A 501 2.37 22.68 -20.70
N ALA A 502 2.23 21.36 -20.74
CA ALA A 502 3.35 20.44 -20.71
C ALA A 502 3.69 19.94 -22.12
N LYS A 503 4.99 19.94 -22.48
CA LYS A 503 5.47 19.17 -23.61
C LYS A 503 5.58 17.70 -23.16
N ALA A 504 4.69 16.85 -23.65
CA ALA A 504 4.58 15.45 -23.23
C ALA A 504 4.24 14.54 -24.42
N GLN A 505 4.64 13.29 -24.31
CA GLN A 505 4.19 12.21 -25.17
C GLN A 505 3.07 11.45 -24.46
N LEU A 506 2.04 11.09 -25.20
CA LEU A 506 0.91 10.31 -24.71
C LEU A 506 0.92 8.93 -25.36
N MET A 507 0.86 7.89 -24.53
CA MET A 507 0.51 6.55 -24.97
C MET A 507 -0.95 6.28 -24.57
N SER A 508 -1.76 5.85 -25.51
CA SER A 508 -3.17 5.53 -25.28
C SER A 508 -3.54 4.23 -25.97
N VAL A 509 -4.48 3.52 -25.41
CA VAL A 509 -5.06 2.32 -26.00
C VAL A 509 -6.57 2.35 -25.86
N LEU A 510 -7.23 1.81 -26.85
CA LEU A 510 -8.67 1.56 -26.83
C LEU A 510 -8.89 0.08 -27.19
N TYR A 511 -9.50 -0.66 -26.30
CA TYR A 511 -9.80 -2.08 -26.51
C TYR A 511 -11.19 -2.44 -25.97
N ASP A 512 -11.70 -3.60 -26.38
CA ASP A 512 -12.97 -4.12 -25.94
C ASP A 512 -12.89 -4.54 -24.47
N LYS A 513 -13.64 -3.82 -23.59
CA LYS A 513 -13.64 -4.06 -22.14
C LYS A 513 -14.08 -5.48 -21.77
N SER A 514 -14.84 -6.17 -22.62
CA SER A 514 -15.25 -7.54 -22.36
C SER A 514 -14.06 -8.50 -22.20
N LEU A 515 -12.92 -8.16 -22.75
CA LEU A 515 -11.69 -8.94 -22.61
C LEU A 515 -11.15 -8.99 -21.19
N ASP A 516 -11.46 -7.97 -20.36
CA ASP A 516 -11.04 -7.92 -18.95
C ASP A 516 -11.66 -9.06 -18.11
N GLN A 517 -12.78 -9.64 -18.54
CA GLN A 517 -13.35 -10.82 -17.88
C GLN A 517 -12.53 -12.09 -18.14
N ILE A 518 -11.83 -12.15 -19.27
CA ILE A 518 -10.99 -13.28 -19.64
C ILE A 518 -9.57 -13.08 -19.12
N ALA A 519 -9.02 -11.89 -19.34
CA ALA A 519 -7.69 -11.49 -18.90
C ALA A 519 -7.64 -9.99 -18.61
N PRO A 520 -7.76 -9.58 -17.33
CA PRO A 520 -7.68 -8.18 -16.95
C PRO A 520 -6.39 -7.53 -17.44
N HIS A 521 -6.50 -6.33 -17.99
CA HIS A 521 -5.39 -5.56 -18.51
C HIS A 521 -5.13 -4.32 -17.66
N SER A 522 -3.87 -4.10 -17.27
CA SER A 522 -3.46 -2.92 -16.53
C SER A 522 -2.03 -2.52 -16.88
N TRP A 523 -1.79 -1.21 -16.94
CA TRP A 523 -0.46 -0.67 -17.10
C TRP A 523 0.08 -0.19 -15.76
N ASN A 524 1.18 -0.77 -15.32
CA ASN A 524 1.89 -0.33 -14.14
C ASN A 524 3.14 0.45 -14.58
N PHE A 525 3.06 1.78 -14.52
CA PHE A 525 4.19 2.64 -14.82
C PHE A 525 4.70 3.30 -13.54
N SER A 526 5.91 2.94 -13.13
CA SER A 526 6.61 3.58 -12.04
C SER A 526 8.05 3.85 -12.41
N LEU A 527 8.45 5.09 -12.39
CA LEU A 527 9.86 5.49 -12.61
C LEU A 527 10.78 5.06 -11.45
N GLY A 528 10.21 4.52 -10.36
CA GLY A 528 10.95 3.93 -9.25
C GLY A 528 11.95 4.92 -8.63
N PHE A 529 11.49 6.11 -8.27
CA PHE A 529 12.30 7.03 -7.48
C PHE A 529 12.45 6.49 -6.06
N TYR A 530 13.49 5.71 -5.85
CA TYR A 530 13.85 5.27 -4.51
C TYR A 530 14.86 6.24 -3.92
N GLN A 531 14.45 6.91 -2.86
CA GLN A 531 15.38 7.59 -1.98
C GLN A 531 15.87 6.59 -0.94
N SER A 532 17.11 6.18 -1.05
CA SER A 532 17.75 5.42 0.01
C SER A 532 18.20 6.38 1.10
N LEU A 533 17.43 6.47 2.17
CA LEU A 533 17.88 7.14 3.38
C LEU A 533 19.02 6.35 4.02
N PRO A 534 19.93 7.01 4.75
CA PRO A 534 20.96 6.33 5.51
C PRO A 534 20.35 5.27 6.40
N ASN A 535 20.86 4.05 6.32
CA ASN A 535 20.40 2.95 7.18
C ASN A 535 21.45 2.71 8.26
N CYS A 536 21.18 3.23 9.46
CA CYS A 536 22.05 3.06 10.61
C CYS A 536 21.23 2.55 11.79
N TYR A 537 21.41 1.28 12.12
CA TYR A 537 20.77 0.69 13.29
C TYR A 537 21.76 0.57 14.43
N TRP A 538 21.42 1.17 15.56
CA TRP A 538 22.08 0.84 16.81
C TRP A 538 21.44 -0.44 17.37
N LYS A 539 22.22 -1.50 17.42
CA LYS A 539 21.79 -2.77 18.00
C LYS A 539 22.32 -2.85 19.44
N HIS A 540 21.42 -2.96 20.37
CA HIS A 540 21.71 -3.11 21.80
C HIS A 540 21.49 -4.53 22.32
N ASN A 541 20.96 -5.44 21.50
CA ASN A 541 20.65 -6.83 21.89
C ASN A 541 21.85 -7.76 21.86
N LEU A 542 23.02 -7.25 22.12
CA LEU A 542 24.24 -8.07 21.99
C LEU A 542 24.48 -8.98 23.22
N THR A 543 23.63 -8.92 24.24
CA THR A 543 23.94 -9.59 25.51
C THR A 543 23.88 -11.11 25.45
N PHE A 544 23.22 -11.74 24.51
CA PHE A 544 23.16 -13.20 24.42
C PHE A 544 22.83 -13.72 23.00
N ARG A 545 23.54 -13.29 21.98
CA ARG A 545 23.51 -14.02 20.72
C ARG A 545 24.59 -15.09 20.75
N SER A 546 24.18 -16.36 20.83
CA SER A 546 25.02 -17.44 20.37
C SER A 546 25.30 -17.21 18.89
N PHE A 547 26.55 -16.93 18.56
CA PHE A 547 27.02 -16.99 17.19
C PHE A 547 27.15 -18.49 16.84
N TYR A 548 26.23 -18.99 16.02
CA TYR A 548 26.46 -20.27 15.38
C TYR A 548 27.54 -20.04 14.32
N LEU A 549 28.76 -20.34 14.68
CA LEU A 549 29.82 -20.54 13.69
C LEU A 549 29.45 -21.84 12.98
N ASN A 550 28.94 -21.78 11.77
CA ASN A 550 28.91 -22.94 10.88
C ASN A 550 30.38 -23.28 10.57
N GLY A 551 31.00 -23.95 11.51
CA GLY A 551 32.32 -24.47 11.33
C GLY A 551 32.24 -25.61 10.32
N VAL A 552 33.08 -25.53 9.30
CA VAL A 552 33.44 -26.72 8.54
C VAL A 552 33.99 -27.69 9.59
N TYR A 553 33.27 -28.75 9.88
CA TYR A 553 33.80 -29.84 10.68
C TYR A 553 34.96 -30.42 9.90
N PRO A 554 36.19 -30.48 10.46
CA PRO A 554 37.27 -31.19 9.79
C PRO A 554 36.79 -32.67 9.74
N THR A 555 36.53 -33.16 8.54
CA THR A 555 36.47 -34.59 8.30
C THR A 555 37.87 -35.14 8.67
N LYS A 556 37.96 -35.75 9.83
CA LYS A 556 39.14 -36.61 10.11
C LYS A 556 39.04 -37.78 9.16
N TYR A 557 39.82 -37.79 8.11
CA TYR A 557 40.17 -39.00 7.41
C TYR A 557 41.00 -39.81 8.40
N TYR A 558 40.48 -40.90 8.86
CA TYR A 558 41.31 -41.97 9.43
C TYR A 558 41.82 -42.74 8.23
N ASP A 559 43.11 -42.63 7.93
CA ASP A 559 43.82 -43.62 7.11
C ASP A 559 43.83 -44.93 7.90
N GLU A 560 43.25 -46.00 7.33
CA GLU A 560 43.43 -47.36 7.82
C GLU A 560 44.86 -47.88 7.50
#